data_f6c5a510311df49c14a8da2ae2c40011
#
_entry.id   f6c5a510311df49c14a8da2ae2c40011
#
_cell.length_a   1.000
_cell.length_b   1.000
_cell.length_c   1.000
_cell.angle_alpha   90.00
_cell.angle_beta   90.00
_cell.angle_gamma   90.00
#
_symmetry.space_group_name_H-M   'P 1'
#
loop_
_entity.id
_entity.type
_entity.pdbx_description
1 polymer ?
#
loop_
_entity_poly.entity_id
_entity_poly.type
_entity_poly.pdbx_seq_one_letter_code
_entity_poly.pdbx_strand_id
1 'polypeptide(L)' 'MKRGVNKLMKIGELARLHNLLPSTINFYTNEGLLPADGRTRGGYRLYLGDKASRRLEQIREMQDKRRLTIQEIKKLIPKK' A
#
# COMPACT_ATOMS: atom_id res chain seq x y z
N MET A 1 -8.64 -8.94 -18.68
CA MET A 1 -8.28 -8.96 -18.47
C MET A 1 -7.58 -8.62 -17.66
N LYS A 2 -7.30 -8.69 -17.08
CA LYS A 2 -6.75 -8.34 -16.36
C LYS A 2 -5.61 -8.46 -16.32
N ARG A 3 -4.89 -7.97 -16.26
CA ARG A 3 -3.88 -8.06 -16.12
C ARG A 3 -3.40 -7.94 -15.09
N GLY A 4 -3.60 -8.11 -14.73
CA GLY A 4 -3.51 -7.83 -13.40
C GLY A 4 -2.21 -8.15 -12.85
N VAL A 5 -1.94 -7.60 -11.80
CA VAL A 5 -0.66 -7.74 -11.20
C VAL A 5 -0.83 -8.47 -9.91
N ASN A 6 -1.16 -9.72 -10.04
CA ASN A 6 -1.40 -10.53 -8.89
C ASN A 6 -0.15 -11.20 -8.38
N LYS A 7 1.00 -10.68 -8.68
CA LYS A 7 2.21 -11.26 -8.16
C LYS A 7 2.74 -10.43 -7.01
N LEU A 8 3.56 -11.05 -6.20
CA LEU A 8 4.18 -10.36 -5.08
C LEU A 8 5.26 -9.43 -5.58
N MET A 9 5.25 -8.23 -5.08
CA MET A 9 6.22 -7.20 -5.46
C MET A 9 7.01 -6.76 -4.25
N LYS A 10 8.25 -6.42 -4.49
CA LYS A 10 9.06 -5.82 -3.44
C LYS A 10 8.65 -4.38 -3.25
N ILE A 11 8.96 -3.85 -2.07
CA ILE A 11 8.55 -2.50 -1.74
C ILE A 11 9.08 -1.47 -2.74
N GLY A 12 10.32 -1.66 -3.21
CA GLY A 12 10.88 -0.74 -4.19
C GLY A 12 10.15 -0.74 -5.51
N GLU A 13 9.71 -1.92 -5.93
CA GLU A 13 8.96 -2.03 -7.17
C GLU A 13 7.59 -1.37 -7.04
N LEU A 14 6.93 -1.60 -5.92
CA LEU A 14 5.62 -1.00 -5.69
C LEU A 14 5.73 0.51 -5.60
N ALA A 15 6.75 1.00 -4.92
CA ALA A 15 6.97 2.43 -4.79
C ALA A 15 7.18 3.09 -6.15
N ARG A 16 7.99 2.45 -6.99
CA ARG A 16 8.27 2.99 -8.31
C ARG A 16 7.01 3.01 -9.17
N LEU A 17 6.21 1.96 -9.07
CA LEU A 17 4.98 1.89 -9.82
C LEU A 17 4.03 3.04 -9.50
N HIS A 18 4.02 3.47 -8.26
CA HIS A 18 3.10 4.52 -7.82
C HIS A 18 3.77 5.87 -7.60
N ASN A 19 5.03 5.99 -8.00
CA ASN A 19 5.74 7.25 -7.86
C ASN A 19 5.83 7.69 -6.41
N LEU A 20 6.06 6.75 -5.53
CA LEU A 20 6.17 7.00 -4.11
C LEU A 20 7.55 6.59 -3.62
N LEU A 21 7.90 7.06 -2.44
CA LEU A 21 9.11 6.61 -1.80
C LEU A 21 8.83 5.29 -1.06
N PRO A 22 9.82 4.40 -1.02
CA PRO A 22 9.64 3.18 -0.22
C PRO A 22 9.31 3.48 1.24
N SER A 23 9.86 4.56 1.80
CA SER A 23 9.56 4.91 3.17
C SER A 23 8.09 5.27 3.36
N THR A 24 7.46 5.83 2.33
CA THR A 24 6.04 6.13 2.40
C THR A 24 5.22 4.85 2.48
N ILE A 25 5.60 3.85 1.71
CA ILE A 25 4.90 2.57 1.75
C ILE A 25 5.08 1.89 3.09
N ASN A 26 6.31 1.94 3.62
CA ASN A 26 6.56 1.39 4.95
C ASN A 26 5.73 2.10 6.01
N PHE A 27 5.61 3.41 5.89
CA PHE A 27 4.79 4.17 6.82
C PHE A 27 3.34 3.69 6.79
N TYR A 28 2.78 3.55 5.61
CA TYR A 28 1.40 3.07 5.50
C TYR A 28 1.23 1.68 6.09
N THR A 29 2.20 0.80 5.85
CA THR A 29 2.13 -0.55 6.41
C THR A 29 2.21 -0.51 7.93
N ASN A 30 3.11 0.31 8.45
CA ASN A 30 3.25 0.42 9.91
C ASN A 30 2.01 1.00 10.57
N GLU A 31 1.29 1.86 9.84
CA GLU A 31 0.06 2.45 10.38
C GLU A 31 -1.14 1.53 10.21
N GLY A 32 -0.96 0.37 9.61
CA GLY A 32 -2.06 -0.56 9.42
C GLY A 32 -2.92 -0.28 8.22
N LEU A 33 -2.50 0.64 7.35
CA LEU A 33 -3.29 1.01 6.18
C LEU A 33 -3.03 0.13 4.98
N LEU A 34 -1.84 -0.44 4.90
CA LEU A 34 -1.44 -1.22 3.74
C LEU A 34 -0.79 -2.51 4.21
N PRO A 35 -1.56 -3.59 4.29
CA PRO A 35 -0.99 -4.84 4.80
C PRO A 35 0.06 -5.41 3.85
N ALA A 36 1.10 -5.96 4.41
CA ALA A 36 2.06 -6.73 3.65
C ALA A 36 1.51 -8.14 3.48
N ASP A 37 1.74 -8.70 2.31
CA ASP A 37 1.17 -10.01 1.98
C ASP A 37 2.18 -11.13 2.15
N GLY A 38 3.43 -10.80 2.38
CA GLY A 38 4.46 -11.82 2.58
C GLY A 38 5.78 -11.16 2.91
N ARG A 39 6.80 -11.99 3.01
CA ARG A 39 8.15 -11.51 3.26
C ARG A 39 9.15 -12.36 2.52
N THR A 40 10.25 -11.75 2.15
CA THR A 40 11.36 -12.51 1.59
C THR A 40 12.08 -13.23 2.70
N ARG A 41 13.02 -14.08 2.31
CA ARG A 41 13.83 -14.78 3.27
C ARG A 41 14.62 -13.81 4.15
N GLY A 42 15.01 -12.68 3.62
CA GLY A 42 15.72 -11.68 4.39
C GLY A 42 14.83 -10.79 5.24
N GLY A 43 13.52 -11.05 5.26
CA GLY A 43 12.62 -10.28 6.11
C GLY A 43 12.02 -9.06 5.46
N TYR A 44 12.25 -8.86 4.17
CA TYR A 44 11.70 -7.71 3.48
C TYR A 44 10.26 -7.96 3.08
N ARG A 45 9.43 -6.94 3.20
CA ARG A 45 8.00 -7.06 2.92
C ARG A 45 7.71 -7.22 1.45
N LEU A 46 6.69 -8.04 1.17
CA LEU A 46 6.20 -8.23 -0.19
C LEU A 46 4.72 -7.88 -0.22
N TYR A 47 4.28 -7.38 -1.36
CA TYR A 47 2.90 -6.90 -1.51
C TYR A 47 2.30 -7.48 -2.79
N LEU A 48 1.05 -7.90 -2.71
CA LEU A 48 0.32 -8.28 -3.92
C LEU A 48 0.02 -7.00 -4.68
N GLY A 49 0.56 -6.91 -5.90
CA GLY A 49 0.53 -5.67 -6.64
C GLY A 49 -0.84 -5.07 -6.83
N ASP A 50 -1.78 -5.91 -7.26
CA ASP A 50 -3.14 -5.47 -7.52
C ASP A 50 -3.82 -4.93 -6.29
N LYS A 51 -3.75 -5.71 -5.23
CA LYS A 51 -4.38 -5.36 -3.98
C LYS A 51 -3.75 -4.12 -3.36
N ALA A 52 -2.43 -4.07 -3.36
CA ALA A 52 -1.72 -2.92 -2.80
C ALA A 52 -2.00 -1.66 -3.60
N SER A 53 -2.05 -1.78 -4.91
CA SER A 53 -2.31 -0.62 -5.76
C SER A 53 -3.68 -0.03 -5.48
N ARG A 54 -4.68 -0.89 -5.32
CA ARG A 54 -6.02 -0.39 -5.01
C ARG A 54 -6.05 0.33 -3.67
N ARG A 55 -5.36 -0.20 -2.68
CA ARG A 55 -5.34 0.44 -1.38
C ARG A 55 -4.59 1.76 -1.44
N LEU A 56 -3.48 1.80 -2.17
CA LEU A 56 -2.74 3.05 -2.31
C LEU A 56 -3.58 4.13 -2.98
N GLU A 57 -4.36 3.74 -3.98
CA GLU A 57 -5.23 4.70 -4.63
C GLU A 57 -6.32 5.22 -3.71
N GLN A 58 -6.86 4.34 -2.87
CA GLN A 58 -7.84 4.77 -1.88
C GLN A 58 -7.24 5.76 -0.90
N ILE A 59 -6.04 5.47 -0.42
CA ILE A 59 -5.38 6.36 0.53
C ILE A 59 -5.12 7.71 -0.12
N ARG A 60 -4.63 7.71 -1.35
CA ARG A 60 -4.32 8.94 -2.06
C ARG A 60 -5.59 9.77 -2.26
N GLU A 61 -6.67 9.13 -2.63
CA GLU A 61 -7.93 9.86 -2.82
C GLU A 61 -8.40 10.49 -1.52
N MET A 62 -8.31 9.75 -0.43
CA MET A 62 -8.73 10.30 0.85
C MET A 62 -7.88 11.48 1.27
N GLN A 63 -6.59 11.42 1.02
CA GLN A 63 -5.70 12.50 1.40
C GLN A 63 -5.85 13.70 0.48
N ASP A 64 -5.88 13.46 -0.82
CA ASP A 64 -5.85 14.56 -1.79
C ASP A 64 -7.19 15.21 -2.01
N LYS A 65 -8.24 14.42 -2.08
CA LYS A 65 -9.56 14.96 -2.39
C LYS A 65 -10.38 15.24 -1.17
N ARG A 66 -10.29 14.38 -0.18
CA ARG A 66 -11.09 14.55 1.02
C ARG A 66 -10.30 15.17 2.17
N ARG A 67 -9.01 15.37 1.96
CA ARG A 67 -8.15 16.03 2.94
C ARG A 67 -8.18 15.38 4.32
N LEU A 68 -8.32 14.07 4.35
CA LEU A 68 -8.36 13.35 5.61
C LEU A 68 -6.95 13.16 6.16
N THR A 69 -6.85 13.18 7.47
CA THR A 69 -5.60 12.85 8.13
C THR A 69 -5.41 11.33 8.16
N ILE A 70 -4.22 10.91 8.49
CA ILE A 70 -3.93 9.48 8.61
C ILE A 70 -4.85 8.85 9.66
N GLN A 71 -5.07 9.53 10.77
CA GLN A 71 -5.94 8.99 11.81
C GLN A 71 -7.37 8.81 11.32
N GLU A 72 -7.85 9.77 10.53
CA GLU A 72 -9.19 9.65 9.97
C GLU A 72 -9.28 8.53 8.95
N ILE A 73 -8.25 8.38 8.12
CA ILE A 73 -8.22 7.31 7.14
C ILE A 73 -8.23 5.95 7.83
N LYS A 74 -7.50 5.82 8.93
CA LYS A 74 -7.46 4.57 9.66
C LYS A 74 -8.83 4.14 10.15
N LYS A 75 -9.70 5.08 10.40
CA LYS A 75 -11.06 4.75 10.83
C LYS A 75 -11.92 4.26 9.69
N LEU A 76 -11.62 4.68 8.47
CA LEU A 76 -12.43 4.32 7.32
C LEU A 76 -11.99 3.04 6.65
N ILE A 77 -10.71 2.71 6.73
CA ILE A 77 -10.19 1.51 6.11
C ILE A 77 -10.25 0.38 7.11
N PRO A 78 -10.93 -0.73 6.77
CA PRO A 78 -11.03 -1.83 7.71
C PRO A 78 -9.70 -2.45 7.99
N LYS A 79 -9.49 -2.79 9.25
CA LYS A 79 -8.30 -3.49 9.59
C LYS A 79 -8.57 -4.93 9.45
N LYS A 80 -7.68 -5.65 8.99
CA LYS A 80 -7.98 -6.99 8.81
C LYS A 80 -7.30 -7.89 9.63
#